data_a70a553c7dc38c66a438e5e34e024775
#
_entry.id   a70a553c7dc38c66a438e5e34e024775
#
_cell.length_a   1.000
_cell.length_b   1.000
_cell.length_c   1.000
_cell.angle_alpha   90.00
_cell.angle_beta   90.00
_cell.angle_gamma   90.00
#
_symmetry.space_group_name_H-M   'P 1'
#
loop_
_entity.id
_entity.type
_entity.pdbx_description
1 polymer ?
#
loop_
_entity_poly.entity_id
_entity_poly.type
_entity_poly.pdbx_seq_one_letter_code
_entity_poly.pdbx_strand_id
1 'polypeptide(L)'
;LELSSAASDVYKRQIKTLIVALLIAVLIRSLIIQPFYIPSSSVEPTLLVGDRIFVSKSTYGYSKHSFPFSPNVSDQRFFSKDPRQGDLIVFKTPQDNRTDYIKRLIGLPGDEIQFIKGEILINGKKIIRERVKISEPIRCGNYLLDTNTFIETLPNGVKHLASYKQNGTLKNTIKYKVPQNHYFLMGDNRD
;
A
#
# COMPACT_ATOMS: atom_id res chain seq x y z
N LEU A 1 -33.99 -14.73 46.05
CA LEU A 1 -33.12 -13.55 46.11
C LEU A 1 -31.66 -13.86 45.67
N GLU A 2 -31.10 -15.04 46.06
CA GLU A 2 -29.72 -15.43 45.69
C GLU A 2 -29.51 -15.70 44.19
N LEU A 3 -30.47 -16.30 43.49
CA LEU A 3 -30.40 -16.55 42.06
C LEU A 3 -30.37 -15.27 41.21
N SER A 4 -31.00 -14.20 41.69
CA SER A 4 -30.99 -12.89 41.01
C SER A 4 -29.62 -12.21 41.15
N SER A 5 -28.94 -12.37 42.32
CA SER A 5 -27.59 -11.83 42.53
C SER A 5 -26.55 -12.55 41.69
N ALA A 6 -26.58 -13.88 41.65
CA ALA A 6 -25.66 -14.68 40.84
C ALA A 6 -25.78 -14.36 39.32
N ALA A 7 -27.02 -14.22 38.84
CA ALA A 7 -27.25 -13.85 37.43
C ALA A 7 -26.68 -12.43 37.12
N SER A 8 -26.85 -11.46 38.03
CA SER A 8 -26.32 -10.10 37.91
C SER A 8 -24.78 -10.11 37.83
N ASP A 9 -24.12 -10.94 38.65
CA ASP A 9 -22.65 -11.00 38.68
C ASP A 9 -22.09 -11.68 37.44
N VAL A 10 -22.75 -12.70 36.90
CA VAL A 10 -22.41 -13.30 35.60
C VAL A 10 -22.50 -12.25 34.49
N TYR A 11 -23.58 -11.47 34.46
CA TYR A 11 -23.79 -10.41 33.46
C TYR A 11 -22.73 -9.31 33.53
N LYS A 12 -22.38 -8.85 34.72
CA LYS A 12 -21.30 -7.88 34.93
C LYS A 12 -19.96 -8.40 34.44
N ARG A 13 -19.66 -9.68 34.70
CA ARG A 13 -18.43 -10.33 34.25
C ARG A 13 -18.40 -10.42 32.71
N GLN A 14 -19.50 -10.77 32.06
CA GLN A 14 -19.59 -10.81 30.60
C GLN A 14 -19.36 -9.43 29.97
N ILE A 15 -20.03 -8.39 30.48
CA ILE A 15 -19.85 -7.02 30.01
C ILE A 15 -18.40 -6.56 30.18
N LYS A 16 -17.79 -6.81 31.34
CA LYS A 16 -16.38 -6.49 31.57
C LYS A 16 -15.46 -7.20 30.56
N THR A 17 -15.68 -8.47 30.30
CA THR A 17 -14.90 -9.26 29.34
C THR A 17 -15.04 -8.70 27.93
N LEU A 18 -16.26 -8.36 27.50
CA LEU A 18 -16.53 -7.74 26.20
C LEU A 18 -15.83 -6.39 26.05
N ILE A 19 -15.88 -5.54 27.06
CA ILE A 19 -15.20 -4.24 27.05
C ILE A 19 -13.68 -4.42 26.92
N VAL A 20 -13.09 -5.32 27.72
CA VAL A 20 -11.66 -5.58 27.67
C VAL A 20 -11.26 -6.13 26.30
N ALA A 21 -12.02 -7.09 25.75
CA ALA A 21 -11.77 -7.66 24.43
C ALA A 21 -11.86 -6.57 23.33
N LEU A 22 -12.86 -5.68 23.40
CA LEU A 22 -13.00 -4.56 22.47
C LEU A 22 -11.82 -3.59 22.57
N LEU A 23 -11.39 -3.24 23.77
CA LEU A 23 -10.23 -2.37 23.98
C LEU A 23 -8.94 -2.97 23.40
N ILE A 24 -8.71 -4.26 23.64
CA ILE A 24 -7.56 -4.98 23.08
C ILE A 24 -7.63 -4.98 21.54
N ALA A 25 -8.78 -5.28 20.96
CA ALA A 25 -8.97 -5.27 19.51
C ALA A 25 -8.70 -3.88 18.90
N VAL A 26 -9.19 -2.81 19.54
CA VAL A 26 -8.94 -1.43 19.13
C VAL A 26 -7.45 -1.09 19.23
N LEU A 27 -6.77 -1.49 20.30
CA LEU A 27 -5.33 -1.27 20.47
C LEU A 27 -4.52 -1.99 19.36
N ILE A 28 -4.79 -3.26 19.11
CA ILE A 28 -4.11 -4.03 18.06
C ILE A 28 -4.32 -3.37 16.70
N ARG A 29 -5.57 -3.04 16.35
CA ARG A 29 -5.91 -2.39 15.08
C ARG A 29 -5.28 -1.01 14.94
N SER A 30 -5.13 -0.26 16.03
CA SER A 30 -4.57 1.09 16.00
C SER A 30 -3.05 1.11 15.92
N LEU A 31 -2.38 0.18 16.61
CA LEU A 31 -0.94 0.24 16.82
C LEU A 31 -0.15 -0.80 16.02
N ILE A 32 -0.73 -1.93 15.69
CA ILE A 32 0.04 -3.06 15.14
C ILE A 32 -0.30 -3.30 13.67
N ILE A 33 -1.53 -3.73 13.39
CA ILE A 33 -1.96 -4.15 12.06
C ILE A 33 -3.35 -3.63 11.73
N GLN A 34 -3.55 -3.38 10.43
CA GLN A 34 -4.88 -3.05 9.91
C GLN A 34 -5.20 -3.94 8.71
N PRO A 35 -6.36 -4.62 8.70
CA PRO A 35 -6.81 -5.34 7.53
C PRO A 35 -7.27 -4.37 6.45
N PHE A 36 -6.89 -4.66 5.20
CA PHE A 36 -7.34 -3.97 4.00
C PHE A 36 -7.86 -4.97 2.98
N TYR A 37 -8.77 -4.52 2.15
CA TYR A 37 -9.27 -5.21 0.98
C TYR A 37 -8.75 -4.51 -0.27
N ILE A 38 -8.35 -5.26 -1.29
CA ILE A 38 -7.84 -4.72 -2.56
C ILE A 38 -9.00 -4.55 -3.55
N PRO A 39 -9.48 -3.34 -3.81
CA PRO A 39 -10.63 -3.12 -4.67
C PRO A 39 -10.25 -2.91 -6.14
N SER A 40 -8.97 -2.69 -6.47
CA SER A 40 -8.52 -2.32 -7.81
C SER A 40 -7.30 -3.09 -8.27
N SER A 41 -7.16 -3.23 -9.57
CA SER A 41 -6.05 -3.93 -10.24
C SER A 41 -4.75 -3.12 -10.29
N SER A 42 -4.66 -1.97 -9.64
CA SER A 42 -3.51 -1.06 -9.82
C SER A 42 -2.16 -1.61 -9.35
N VAL A 43 -2.14 -2.64 -8.53
CA VAL A 43 -0.93 -3.33 -8.05
C VAL A 43 -0.86 -4.80 -8.48
N GLU A 44 -1.73 -5.20 -9.41
CA GLU A 44 -1.58 -6.48 -10.09
C GLU A 44 -0.29 -6.48 -10.93
N PRO A 45 0.41 -7.61 -11.02
CA PRO A 45 0.04 -8.94 -10.53
C PRO A 45 0.51 -9.24 -9.10
N THR A 46 1.08 -8.27 -8.38
CA THR A 46 1.61 -8.51 -7.03
C THR A 46 0.51 -8.77 -6.01
N LEU A 47 -0.59 -8.03 -6.09
CA LEU A 47 -1.80 -8.22 -5.28
C LEU A 47 -3.01 -8.23 -6.23
N LEU A 48 -3.88 -9.20 -6.06
CA LEU A 48 -5.06 -9.39 -6.91
C LEU A 48 -6.27 -8.64 -6.36
N VAL A 49 -7.17 -8.25 -7.26
CA VAL A 49 -8.49 -7.71 -6.83
C VAL A 49 -9.22 -8.78 -6.02
N GLY A 50 -9.65 -8.41 -4.83
CA GLY A 50 -10.32 -9.32 -3.89
C GLY A 50 -9.43 -9.78 -2.74
N ASP A 51 -8.12 -9.59 -2.83
CA ASP A 51 -7.20 -9.96 -1.77
C ASP A 51 -7.49 -9.21 -0.48
N ARG A 52 -7.28 -9.91 0.63
CA ARG A 52 -7.30 -9.33 1.98
C ARG A 52 -5.89 -9.36 2.54
N ILE A 53 -5.36 -8.20 2.85
CA ILE A 53 -4.00 -8.02 3.34
C ILE A 53 -4.00 -7.42 4.73
N PHE A 54 -2.92 -7.66 5.46
CA PHE A 54 -2.64 -6.96 6.71
C PHE A 54 -1.50 -5.96 6.49
N VAL A 55 -1.76 -4.71 6.84
CA VAL A 55 -0.79 -3.63 6.75
C VAL A 55 -0.21 -3.35 8.13
N SER A 56 1.11 -3.40 8.23
CA SER A 56 1.83 -3.02 9.45
C SER A 56 1.84 -1.51 9.61
N LYS A 57 1.39 -1.01 10.74
CA LYS A 57 1.38 0.42 11.04
C LYS A 57 2.69 0.92 11.64
N SER A 58 3.44 0.03 12.29
CA SER A 58 4.70 0.38 12.97
C SER A 58 5.90 0.51 12.03
N THR A 59 5.79 0.03 10.79
CA THR A 59 6.91 -0.04 9.85
C THR A 59 7.55 1.34 9.57
N TYR A 60 6.72 2.37 9.38
CA TYR A 60 7.19 3.73 9.09
C TYR A 60 6.83 4.74 10.18
N GLY A 61 6.52 4.25 11.39
CA GLY A 61 6.06 5.10 12.49
C GLY A 61 4.58 5.47 12.39
N TYR A 62 4.10 6.16 13.40
CA TYR A 62 2.68 6.48 13.58
C TYR A 62 2.37 7.90 13.15
N SER A 63 1.28 8.07 12.40
CA SER A 63 0.70 9.36 12.05
C SER A 63 -0.71 9.47 12.64
N LYS A 64 -1.34 10.64 12.53
CA LYS A 64 -2.76 10.81 12.91
C LYS A 64 -3.67 9.77 12.25
N HIS A 65 -3.36 9.32 11.04
CA HIS A 65 -4.13 8.29 10.32
C HIS A 65 -3.91 6.85 10.83
N SER A 66 -2.96 6.66 11.75
CA SER A 66 -2.78 5.35 12.41
C SER A 66 -3.88 5.08 13.45
N PHE A 67 -4.53 6.11 13.95
CA PHE A 67 -5.56 6.01 14.98
C PHE A 67 -6.98 6.02 14.39
N PRO A 68 -7.97 5.41 15.08
CA PRO A 68 -9.37 5.51 14.70
C PRO A 68 -9.79 6.98 14.59
N PHE A 69 -10.64 7.28 13.59
CA PHE A 69 -11.17 8.62 13.31
C PHE A 69 -10.13 9.69 12.96
N SER A 70 -8.85 9.34 12.79
CA SER A 70 -7.76 10.25 12.43
C SER A 70 -7.76 11.54 13.26
N PRO A 71 -7.59 11.46 14.61
CA PRO A 71 -7.65 12.61 15.47
C PRO A 71 -6.59 13.64 15.11
N ASN A 72 -6.94 14.92 15.15
CA ASN A 72 -6.04 16.00 14.78
C ASN A 72 -5.04 16.34 15.91
N VAL A 73 -4.18 15.37 16.28
CA VAL A 73 -3.23 15.50 17.38
C VAL A 73 -1.91 16.11 16.93
N SER A 74 -1.42 15.71 15.74
CA SER A 74 -0.17 16.22 15.17
C SER A 74 -0.06 15.84 13.70
N ASP A 75 0.53 16.71 12.89
CA ASP A 75 0.87 16.41 11.50
C ASP A 75 2.21 15.68 11.36
N GLN A 76 2.99 15.61 12.44
CA GLN A 76 4.27 14.90 12.47
C GLN A 76 4.07 13.40 12.74
N ARG A 77 5.01 12.58 12.22
CA ARG A 77 5.08 11.15 12.54
C ARG A 77 5.89 10.91 13.80
N PHE A 78 5.37 10.05 14.68
CA PHE A 78 6.10 9.53 15.84
C PHE A 78 6.89 8.28 15.42
N PHE A 79 8.14 8.17 15.86
CA PHE A 79 9.04 7.04 15.52
C PHE A 79 9.19 6.84 14.00
N SER A 80 9.33 7.97 13.28
CA SER A 80 9.44 7.98 11.83
C SER A 80 10.62 7.14 11.33
N LYS A 81 10.37 6.32 10.30
CA LYS A 81 11.38 5.61 9.52
C LYS A 81 11.11 5.87 8.04
N ASP A 82 12.17 6.09 7.28
CA ASP A 82 12.04 6.28 5.84
C ASP A 82 11.71 4.96 5.15
N PRO A 83 10.76 4.99 4.20
CA PRO A 83 10.45 3.84 3.39
C PRO A 83 11.58 3.55 2.40
N ARG A 84 11.70 2.30 2.00
CA ARG A 84 12.73 1.83 1.07
C ARG A 84 12.16 1.69 -0.34
N GLN A 85 12.99 1.96 -1.32
CA GLN A 85 12.64 1.71 -2.72
C GLN A 85 12.25 0.25 -2.92
N GLY A 86 11.08 0.02 -3.53
CA GLY A 86 10.49 -1.30 -3.71
C GLY A 86 9.38 -1.65 -2.72
N ASP A 87 9.23 -0.91 -1.61
CA ASP A 87 8.16 -1.16 -0.64
C ASP A 87 6.77 -0.91 -1.23
N LEU A 88 5.81 -1.76 -0.89
CA LEU A 88 4.39 -1.50 -1.12
C LEU A 88 3.85 -0.67 0.04
N ILE A 89 3.35 0.51 -0.26
CA ILE A 89 2.92 1.50 0.75
C ILE A 89 1.42 1.77 0.61
N VAL A 90 0.71 1.68 1.73
CA VAL A 90 -0.66 2.18 1.87
C VAL A 90 -0.60 3.60 2.42
N PHE A 91 -1.25 4.53 1.74
CA PHE A 91 -1.25 5.95 2.12
C PHE A 91 -2.59 6.61 1.82
N LYS A 92 -2.88 7.70 2.51
CA LYS A 92 -4.02 8.55 2.19
C LYS A 92 -3.68 9.45 1.00
N THR A 93 -4.59 9.51 0.02
CA THR A 93 -4.36 10.40 -1.14
C THR A 93 -4.25 11.85 -0.69
N PRO A 94 -3.28 12.61 -1.21
CA PRO A 94 -3.13 14.04 -0.88
C PRO A 94 -4.32 14.91 -1.28
N GLN A 95 -5.15 14.43 -2.21
CA GLN A 95 -6.29 15.18 -2.73
C GLN A 95 -7.43 15.34 -1.72
N ASP A 96 -7.73 14.29 -0.97
CA ASP A 96 -8.86 14.27 -0.04
C ASP A 96 -8.50 13.87 1.40
N ASN A 97 -7.29 13.35 1.61
CA ASN A 97 -6.79 12.81 2.87
C ASN A 97 -7.70 11.73 3.50
N ARG A 98 -8.54 11.08 2.69
CA ARG A 98 -9.53 10.08 3.12
C ARG A 98 -9.37 8.75 2.42
N THR A 99 -9.17 8.78 1.11
CA THR A 99 -9.08 7.58 0.28
C THR A 99 -7.73 6.89 0.48
N ASP A 100 -7.77 5.59 0.77
CA ASP A 100 -6.56 4.78 0.88
C ASP A 100 -6.12 4.30 -0.49
N TYR A 101 -4.86 4.54 -0.82
CA TYR A 101 -4.20 4.00 -2.00
C TYR A 101 -3.07 3.06 -1.59
N ILE A 102 -2.85 2.03 -2.41
CA ILE A 102 -1.67 1.18 -2.32
C ILE A 102 -0.86 1.29 -3.59
N LYS A 103 0.42 1.59 -3.46
CA LYS A 103 1.36 1.74 -4.58
C LYS A 103 2.75 1.29 -4.17
N ARG A 104 3.60 1.01 -5.15
CA ARG A 104 5.01 0.69 -4.93
C ARG A 104 5.87 1.94 -4.98
N LEU A 105 6.80 2.04 -4.04
CA LEU A 105 7.80 3.10 -4.00
C LEU A 105 8.88 2.85 -5.05
N ILE A 106 8.94 3.72 -6.05
CA ILE A 106 9.87 3.61 -7.16
C ILE A 106 10.99 4.64 -7.06
N GLY A 107 10.67 5.89 -6.69
CA GLY A 107 11.66 6.96 -6.58
C GLY A 107 11.73 7.57 -5.19
N LEU A 108 12.95 7.78 -4.71
CA LEU A 108 13.28 8.44 -3.46
C LEU A 108 13.42 9.97 -3.66
N PRO A 109 13.39 10.78 -2.59
CA PRO A 109 13.65 12.21 -2.69
C PRO A 109 14.97 12.50 -3.43
N GLY A 110 14.91 13.35 -4.47
CA GLY A 110 16.04 13.70 -5.31
C GLY A 110 16.26 12.83 -6.55
N ASP A 111 15.62 11.65 -6.64
CA ASP A 111 15.72 10.80 -7.82
C ASP A 111 15.10 11.47 -9.06
N GLU A 112 15.68 11.22 -10.23
CA GLU A 112 15.12 11.58 -11.53
C GLU A 112 14.42 10.38 -12.14
N ILE A 113 13.12 10.49 -12.38
CA ILE A 113 12.29 9.45 -13.01
C ILE A 113 11.94 9.86 -14.43
N GLN A 114 12.11 8.95 -15.38
CA GLN A 114 11.75 9.18 -16.77
C GLN A 114 11.24 7.88 -17.40
N PHE A 115 10.29 7.99 -18.31
CA PHE A 115 9.89 6.90 -19.20
C PHE A 115 10.41 7.17 -20.59
N ILE A 116 11.06 6.18 -21.18
CA ILE A 116 11.50 6.20 -22.59
C ILE A 116 11.02 4.90 -23.23
N LYS A 117 10.18 4.99 -24.26
CA LYS A 117 9.58 3.84 -24.94
C LYS A 117 8.93 2.83 -24.00
N GLY A 118 8.26 3.33 -22.95
CA GLY A 118 7.60 2.52 -21.94
C GLY A 118 8.54 1.87 -20.91
N GLU A 119 9.82 2.20 -20.94
CA GLU A 119 10.79 1.70 -19.98
C GLU A 119 11.12 2.76 -18.93
N ILE A 120 11.24 2.34 -17.68
CA ILE A 120 11.52 3.24 -16.57
C ILE A 120 13.03 3.46 -16.47
N LEU A 121 13.41 4.73 -16.39
CA LEU A 121 14.76 5.14 -16.06
C LEU A 121 14.73 5.83 -14.69
N ILE A 122 15.67 5.43 -13.83
CA ILE A 122 15.90 6.06 -12.52
C ILE A 122 17.32 6.60 -12.55
N ASN A 123 17.48 7.91 -12.38
CA ASN A 123 18.78 8.61 -12.44
C ASN A 123 19.53 8.31 -13.75
N GLY A 124 18.80 8.29 -14.86
CA GLY A 124 19.34 8.01 -16.18
C GLY A 124 19.69 6.54 -16.46
N LYS A 125 19.54 5.65 -15.48
CA LYS A 125 19.78 4.22 -15.64
C LYS A 125 18.45 3.50 -15.83
N LYS A 126 18.37 2.70 -16.91
CA LYS A 126 17.22 1.85 -17.19
C LYS A 126 17.14 0.73 -16.14
N ILE A 127 15.95 0.47 -15.60
CA ILE A 127 15.74 -0.70 -14.74
C ILE A 127 15.77 -1.98 -15.57
N ILE A 128 16.31 -3.04 -14.98
CA ILE A 128 16.40 -4.34 -15.63
C ILE A 128 15.01 -4.98 -15.61
N ARG A 129 14.56 -5.48 -16.78
CA ARG A 129 13.30 -6.19 -16.93
C ARG A 129 13.53 -7.56 -17.56
N GLU A 130 13.03 -8.60 -16.91
CA GLU A 130 13.04 -9.98 -17.41
C GLU A 130 11.60 -10.41 -17.67
N ARG A 131 11.28 -10.81 -18.91
CA ARG A 131 9.92 -11.21 -19.27
C ARG A 131 9.55 -12.53 -18.60
N VAL A 132 8.39 -12.59 -17.96
CA VAL A 132 7.81 -13.82 -17.44
C VAL A 132 7.20 -14.61 -18.60
N LYS A 133 7.45 -15.92 -18.64
CA LYS A 133 7.00 -16.77 -19.75
C LYS A 133 5.47 -16.90 -19.84
N ILE A 134 4.79 -16.87 -18.71
CA ILE A 134 3.34 -16.96 -18.61
C ILE A 134 2.85 -15.62 -18.05
N SER A 135 2.08 -14.88 -18.83
CA SER A 135 1.43 -13.65 -18.41
C SER A 135 -0.07 -13.92 -18.34
N GLU A 136 -0.65 -13.70 -17.19
CA GLU A 136 -2.11 -13.78 -17.03
C GLU A 136 -2.73 -12.43 -17.37
N PRO A 137 -3.91 -12.40 -18.01
CA PRO A 137 -4.61 -11.15 -18.28
C PRO A 137 -5.06 -10.49 -16.97
N ILE A 138 -4.91 -9.17 -16.91
CA ILE A 138 -5.34 -8.38 -15.75
C ILE A 138 -6.79 -7.98 -15.90
N ARG A 139 -7.56 -8.11 -14.83
CA ARG A 139 -8.94 -7.67 -14.78
C ARG A 139 -9.03 -6.20 -14.43
N CYS A 140 -9.47 -5.36 -15.39
CA CYS A 140 -9.79 -3.96 -15.16
C CYS A 140 -11.31 -3.75 -15.25
N GLY A 141 -11.98 -3.73 -14.12
CA GLY A 141 -13.46 -3.70 -14.08
C GLY A 141 -14.06 -4.94 -14.73
N ASN A 142 -14.85 -4.74 -15.80
CA ASN A 142 -15.50 -5.83 -16.55
C ASN A 142 -14.66 -6.35 -17.73
N TYR A 143 -13.46 -5.82 -17.97
CA TYR A 143 -12.62 -6.18 -19.10
C TYR A 143 -11.40 -6.95 -18.64
N LEU A 144 -10.96 -7.90 -19.48
CA LEU A 144 -9.65 -8.55 -19.35
C LEU A 144 -8.68 -7.84 -20.31
N LEU A 145 -7.55 -7.43 -19.79
CA LEU A 145 -6.49 -6.78 -20.57
C LEU A 145 -5.33 -7.76 -20.76
N ASP A 146 -4.99 -7.99 -22.01
CA ASP A 146 -3.78 -8.74 -22.34
C ASP A 146 -2.55 -7.92 -21.96
N THR A 147 -1.75 -8.46 -21.06
CA THR A 147 -0.56 -7.80 -20.53
C THR A 147 0.68 -8.66 -20.71
N ASN A 148 1.82 -8.00 -20.78
CA ASN A 148 3.12 -8.62 -20.64
C ASN A 148 3.63 -8.39 -19.23
N THR A 149 3.86 -9.46 -18.49
CA THR A 149 4.39 -9.40 -17.12
C THR A 149 5.91 -9.55 -17.15
N PHE A 150 6.56 -8.71 -16.37
CA PHE A 150 8.02 -8.68 -16.20
C PHE A 150 8.39 -8.75 -14.73
N ILE A 151 9.55 -9.33 -14.45
CA ILE A 151 10.27 -9.14 -13.19
C ILE A 151 11.14 -7.90 -13.38
N GLU A 152 10.86 -6.85 -12.65
CA GLU A 152 11.68 -5.63 -12.62
C GLU A 152 12.64 -5.67 -11.44
N THR A 153 13.89 -5.29 -11.72
CA THR A 153 14.93 -5.15 -10.69
C THR A 153 15.25 -3.69 -10.51
N LEU A 154 14.96 -3.16 -9.34
CA LEU A 154 15.23 -1.78 -8.95
C LEU A 154 16.72 -1.56 -8.67
N PRO A 155 17.21 -0.30 -8.64
CA PRO A 155 18.63 0.01 -8.39
C PRO A 155 19.21 -0.56 -7.10
N ASN A 156 18.37 -0.74 -6.08
CA ASN A 156 18.74 -1.35 -4.81
C ASN A 156 18.73 -2.89 -4.82
N GLY A 157 18.46 -3.53 -5.97
CA GLY A 157 18.39 -4.97 -6.13
C GLY A 157 17.04 -5.61 -5.79
N VAL A 158 16.06 -4.86 -5.32
CA VAL A 158 14.72 -5.38 -5.05
C VAL A 158 14.03 -5.77 -6.35
N LYS A 159 13.53 -7.01 -6.39
CA LYS A 159 12.78 -7.55 -7.54
C LYS A 159 11.29 -7.55 -7.24
N HIS A 160 10.49 -7.19 -8.23
CA HIS A 160 9.03 -7.25 -8.15
C HIS A 160 8.42 -7.53 -9.52
N LEU A 161 7.17 -7.97 -9.53
CA LEU A 161 6.40 -8.15 -10.75
C LEU A 161 5.81 -6.81 -11.20
N ALA A 162 5.79 -6.58 -12.52
CA ALA A 162 5.08 -5.46 -13.11
C ALA A 162 4.45 -5.89 -14.43
N SER A 163 3.22 -5.47 -14.67
CA SER A 163 2.48 -5.77 -15.89
C SER A 163 2.31 -4.54 -16.76
N TYR A 164 2.51 -4.73 -18.06
CA TYR A 164 2.42 -3.70 -19.08
C TYR A 164 1.41 -4.13 -20.13
N LYS A 165 0.50 -3.25 -20.49
CA LYS A 165 -0.39 -3.45 -21.63
C LYS A 165 0.43 -3.52 -22.91
N GLN A 166 0.04 -4.39 -23.83
CA GLN A 166 0.78 -4.60 -25.10
C GLN A 166 0.91 -3.31 -25.91
N ASN A 167 -0.11 -2.44 -25.89
CA ASN A 167 -0.15 -1.14 -26.55
C ASN A 167 -0.20 0.00 -25.53
N GLY A 168 0.61 -0.07 -24.48
CA GLY A 168 0.59 0.85 -23.35
C GLY A 168 0.83 2.32 -23.71
N THR A 169 0.30 3.20 -22.85
CA THR A 169 0.27 4.65 -23.07
C THR A 169 1.53 5.38 -22.62
N LEU A 170 2.30 4.80 -21.69
CA LEU A 170 3.52 5.41 -21.15
C LEU A 170 4.69 5.26 -22.14
N LYS A 171 4.70 6.05 -23.22
CA LYS A 171 5.75 5.95 -24.24
C LYS A 171 7.00 6.74 -23.88
N ASN A 172 6.85 8.04 -23.70
CA ASN A 172 7.94 8.95 -23.35
C ASN A 172 7.43 10.04 -22.42
N THR A 173 8.22 10.39 -21.41
CA THR A 173 7.94 11.51 -20.51
C THR A 173 9.13 12.46 -20.44
N ILE A 174 8.88 13.66 -19.97
CA ILE A 174 9.95 14.54 -19.49
C ILE A 174 10.59 13.90 -18.24
N LYS A 175 11.79 14.30 -17.92
CA LYS A 175 12.42 13.95 -16.64
C LYS A 175 11.66 14.61 -15.50
N TYR A 176 11.29 13.82 -14.50
CA TYR A 176 10.67 14.30 -13.28
C TYR A 176 11.62 14.08 -12.11
N LYS A 177 12.07 15.17 -11.50
CA LYS A 177 12.86 15.11 -10.29
C LYS A 177 11.95 15.06 -9.08
N VAL A 178 12.08 14.02 -8.26
CA VAL A 178 11.31 13.84 -7.02
C VAL A 178 11.72 14.92 -6.03
N PRO A 179 10.78 15.78 -5.57
CA PRO A 179 11.12 16.84 -4.62
C PRO A 179 11.59 16.28 -3.27
N GLN A 180 12.28 17.11 -2.48
CA GLN A 180 12.63 16.74 -1.11
C GLN A 180 11.37 16.46 -0.29
N ASN A 181 11.42 15.47 0.61
CA ASN A 181 10.31 15.00 1.43
C ASN A 181 9.13 14.42 0.64
N HIS A 182 9.34 14.08 -0.63
CA HIS A 182 8.35 13.41 -1.48
C HIS A 182 8.89 12.08 -1.98
N TYR A 183 7.95 11.19 -2.30
CA TYR A 183 8.24 9.86 -2.84
C TYR A 183 7.48 9.67 -4.14
N PHE A 184 8.10 9.01 -5.11
CA PHE A 184 7.44 8.68 -6.35
C PHE A 184 6.87 7.26 -6.27
N LEU A 185 5.56 7.17 -6.31
CA LEU A 185 4.81 5.93 -6.13
C LEU A 185 4.13 5.53 -7.45
N MET A 186 4.22 4.24 -7.79
CA MET A 186 3.58 3.69 -8.99
C MET A 186 2.80 2.41 -8.68
N GLY A 187 1.80 2.12 -9.52
CA GLY A 187 1.22 0.78 -9.55
C GLY A 187 2.15 -0.23 -10.20
N ASP A 188 2.02 -1.49 -9.87
CA ASP A 188 2.68 -2.59 -10.59
C ASP A 188 1.98 -2.88 -11.92
N ASN A 189 0.71 -2.55 -12.03
CA ASN A 189 0.00 -2.42 -13.28
C ASN A 189 0.33 -1.05 -13.90
N ARG A 190 1.06 -1.07 -15.01
CA ARG A 190 1.72 0.10 -15.63
C ARG A 190 0.90 0.69 -16.78
N ASP A 191 -0.40 0.74 -16.64
CA ASP A 191 -1.30 1.37 -17.61
C ASP A 191 -1.88 2.70 -17.13
#